data_c7970d079cb6b22307122ebc4a91d087
#
_entry.id   c7970d079cb6b22307122ebc4a91d087
#
_cell.length_a   1.000
_cell.length_b   1.000
_cell.length_c   1.000
_cell.angle_alpha   90.00
_cell.angle_beta   90.00
_cell.angle_gamma   90.00
#
_symmetry.space_group_name_H-M   'P 1'
#
loop_
_entity.id
_entity.type
_entity.pdbx_description
1 polymer ?
#
loop_
_entity_poly.entity_id
_entity_poly.type
_entity_poly.pdbx_seq_one_letter_code
_entity_poly.pdbx_strand_id
1 'polypeptide(L)'
;MFILVTDMSKRDYYEVLGVPKGASADEIKKAFRRAAVQHHPDKEGGNEEKFKEINEAYDVLKDAQKRQRYDQFGHAGVGGSAGG
;
A
#
# COMPACT_ATOMS: atom_id res chain seq x y z
N MET A 1 -6.43 26.05 -5.49
CA MET A 1 -6.15 25.69 -5.26
C MET A 1 -6.03 24.80 -4.65
N PHE A 2 -6.26 24.38 -4.29
CA PHE A 2 -6.18 23.73 -3.89
C PHE A 2 -6.06 22.80 -3.45
N ILE A 3 -6.05 22.39 -3.36
CA ILE A 3 -6.02 21.59 -3.04
C ILE A 3 -5.60 20.66 -2.74
N LEU A 4 -5.76 20.34 -2.71
CA LEU A 4 -5.42 19.57 -2.48
C LEU A 4 -4.75 18.76 -1.98
N VAL A 5 -4.61 18.27 -2.16
CA VAL A 5 -3.48 18.04 -1.54
C VAL A 5 -3.52 17.28 -0.27
N THR A 6 -4.46 17.21 0.29
CA THR A 6 -4.65 16.57 1.54
C THR A 6 -4.33 15.12 1.56
N ASP A 7 -4.44 14.47 0.44
CA ASP A 7 -4.23 13.04 0.40
C ASP A 7 -2.81 12.63 0.23
N MET A 8 -1.92 13.55 0.40
CA MET A 8 -0.53 13.23 0.24
C MET A 8 -0.05 12.22 1.25
N SER A 9 -0.74 12.09 2.36
CA SER A 9 -0.32 11.15 3.38
C SER A 9 -0.65 9.71 3.00
N LYS A 10 -1.56 9.51 2.06
CA LYS A 10 -1.96 8.17 1.65
C LYS A 10 -1.78 8.01 0.16
N ARG A 11 -0.79 7.26 -0.21
CA ARG A 11 -0.53 7.01 -1.62
C ARG A 11 -1.34 5.80 -2.07
N ASP A 12 -1.50 5.68 -3.37
CA ASP A 12 -2.17 4.53 -3.94
C ASP A 12 -1.40 3.26 -3.57
N TYR A 13 -2.10 2.26 -3.07
CA TYR A 13 -1.45 1.04 -2.61
C TYR A 13 -0.72 0.30 -3.73
N TYR A 14 -1.28 0.31 -4.92
CA TYR A 14 -0.58 -0.32 -6.05
C TYR A 14 0.71 0.42 -6.34
N GLU A 15 0.67 1.72 -6.25
CA GLU A 15 1.86 2.53 -6.47
C GLU A 15 2.89 2.31 -5.38
N VAL A 16 2.44 2.16 -4.14
CA VAL A 16 3.34 1.91 -3.03
C VAL A 16 4.17 0.65 -3.28
N LEU A 17 3.52 -0.38 -3.79
CA LEU A 17 4.22 -1.63 -4.09
C LEU A 17 4.87 -1.62 -5.47
N GLY A 18 4.55 -0.65 -6.30
CA GLY A 18 5.14 -0.56 -7.63
C GLY A 18 4.56 -1.53 -8.62
N VAL A 19 3.27 -1.84 -8.50
CA VAL A 19 2.62 -2.76 -9.42
C VAL A 19 1.41 -2.09 -10.06
N PRO A 20 0.97 -2.56 -11.23
CA PRO A 20 -0.23 -2.02 -11.85
C PRO A 20 -1.48 -2.53 -11.15
N LYS A 21 -2.60 -1.83 -11.37
CA LYS A 21 -3.85 -2.22 -10.75
C LYS A 21 -4.28 -3.63 -11.09
N GLY A 22 -3.92 -4.08 -12.28
CA GLY A 22 -4.29 -5.42 -12.70
C GLY A 22 -3.34 -6.50 -12.24
N ALA A 23 -2.40 -6.18 -11.38
CA ALA A 23 -1.41 -7.16 -10.95
C ALA A 23 -2.07 -8.35 -10.27
N SER A 24 -1.50 -9.53 -10.52
CA SER A 24 -2.00 -10.75 -9.89
C SER A 24 -1.59 -10.77 -8.43
N ALA A 25 -2.23 -11.65 -7.67
CA ALA A 25 -1.89 -11.80 -6.26
C ALA A 25 -0.42 -12.18 -6.10
N ASP A 26 0.09 -12.99 -7.01
CA ASP A 26 1.47 -13.42 -6.95
C ASP A 26 2.42 -12.25 -7.22
N GLU A 27 2.07 -11.41 -8.18
CA GLU A 27 2.87 -10.24 -8.47
C GLU A 27 2.88 -9.27 -7.30
N ILE A 28 1.75 -9.11 -6.66
CA ILE A 28 1.64 -8.24 -5.50
C ILE A 28 2.53 -8.78 -4.38
N LYS A 29 2.51 -10.07 -4.16
CA LYS A 29 3.32 -10.69 -3.11
C LYS A 29 4.80 -10.51 -3.38
N LYS A 30 5.22 -10.72 -4.62
CA LYS A 30 6.62 -10.54 -4.98
C LYS A 30 7.05 -9.09 -4.81
N ALA A 31 6.19 -8.17 -5.23
CA ALA A 31 6.50 -6.75 -5.09
C ALA A 31 6.61 -6.37 -3.62
N PHE A 32 5.71 -6.90 -2.79
CA PHE A 32 5.78 -6.63 -1.37
C PHE A 32 7.10 -7.10 -0.78
N ARG A 33 7.50 -8.31 -1.11
CA ARG A 33 8.75 -8.84 -0.56
C ARG A 33 9.95 -7.98 -0.96
N ARG A 34 9.98 -7.57 -2.22
CA ARG A 34 11.07 -6.74 -2.70
C ARG A 34 11.09 -5.40 -1.98
N ALA A 35 9.94 -4.77 -1.89
CA ALA A 35 9.85 -3.47 -1.25
C ALA A 35 10.17 -3.55 0.23
N ALA A 36 9.69 -4.60 0.89
CA ALA A 36 9.94 -4.77 2.31
C ALA A 36 11.42 -4.91 2.60
N VAL A 37 12.13 -5.64 1.76
CA VAL A 37 13.57 -5.80 1.94
C VAL A 37 14.28 -4.47 1.73
N GLN A 38 13.88 -3.72 0.74
CA GLN A 38 14.54 -2.46 0.42
C GLN A 38 14.36 -1.41 1.51
N HIS A 39 13.21 -1.42 2.17
CA HIS A 39 12.88 -0.37 3.13
C HIS A 39 12.83 -0.85 4.57
N HIS A 40 13.32 -2.05 4.83
CA HIS A 40 13.30 -2.58 6.18
C HIS A 40 14.07 -1.66 7.12
N PRO A 41 13.52 -1.34 8.29
CA PRO A 41 14.18 -0.39 9.18
C PRO A 41 15.56 -0.84 9.67
N ASP A 42 15.79 -2.15 9.73
CA ASP A 42 17.10 -2.64 10.15
C ASP A 42 18.15 -2.53 9.07
N LYS A 43 17.73 -2.25 7.85
CA LYS A 43 18.65 -2.14 6.75
C LYS A 43 19.21 -0.74 6.69
N GLU A 44 20.50 -0.62 6.38
CA GLU A 44 21.11 0.67 6.19
C GLU A 44 20.39 1.37 5.05
N GLY A 45 19.92 2.58 5.31
CA GLY A 45 19.13 3.29 4.32
C GLY A 45 17.66 2.94 4.34
N GLY A 46 17.24 2.08 5.25
CA GLY A 46 15.84 1.73 5.36
C GLY A 46 14.99 2.87 5.89
N ASN A 47 13.68 2.75 5.75
CA ASN A 47 12.77 3.81 6.14
C ASN A 47 11.55 3.19 6.80
N GLU A 48 11.40 3.46 8.09
CA GLU A 48 10.32 2.87 8.86
C GLU A 48 8.94 3.30 8.36
N GLU A 49 8.81 4.56 7.97
CA GLU A 49 7.53 5.03 7.46
C GLU A 49 7.14 4.35 6.17
N LYS A 50 8.09 4.20 5.28
CA LYS A 50 7.83 3.50 4.04
C LYS A 50 7.54 2.03 4.29
N PHE A 51 8.24 1.45 5.23
CA PHE A 51 8.01 0.06 5.57
C PHE A 51 6.58 -0.16 6.08
N LYS A 52 6.10 0.74 6.91
CA LYS A 52 4.72 0.67 7.39
C LYS A 52 3.74 0.84 6.25
N GLU A 53 4.02 1.75 5.34
CA GLU A 53 3.17 2.00 4.19
C GLU A 53 3.09 0.76 3.30
N ILE A 54 4.23 0.12 3.10
CA ILE A 54 4.30 -1.10 2.30
C ILE A 54 3.48 -2.22 2.94
N ASN A 55 3.58 -2.38 4.24
CA ASN A 55 2.80 -3.39 4.95
C ASN A 55 1.31 -3.12 4.87
N GLU A 56 0.92 -1.87 4.98
CA GLU A 56 -0.48 -1.52 4.88
C GLU A 56 -1.02 -1.81 3.48
N ALA A 57 -0.24 -1.45 2.46
CA ALA A 57 -0.65 -1.70 1.09
C ALA A 57 -0.83 -3.19 0.84
N TYR A 58 0.11 -3.97 1.32
CA TYR A 58 0.02 -5.42 1.12
C TYR A 58 -1.16 -6.01 1.86
N ASP A 59 -1.40 -5.54 3.08
CA ASP A 59 -2.51 -6.05 3.88
C ASP A 59 -3.85 -5.88 3.15
N VAL A 60 -4.01 -4.77 2.46
CA VAL A 60 -5.23 -4.52 1.70
C VAL A 60 -5.24 -5.33 0.41
N LEU A 61 -4.14 -5.35 -0.30
CA LEU A 61 -4.13 -5.94 -1.63
C LEU A 61 -4.04 -7.46 -1.62
N LYS A 62 -3.62 -8.07 -0.53
CA LYS A 62 -3.55 -9.52 -0.45
C LYS A 62 -4.91 -10.15 -0.18
N ASP A 63 -5.81 -9.39 0.41
CA ASP A 63 -7.14 -9.89 0.77
C ASP A 63 -8.11 -9.53 -0.34
N ALA A 64 -8.73 -10.55 -0.94
CA ALA A 64 -9.59 -10.32 -2.09
C ALA A 64 -10.73 -9.34 -1.78
N GLN A 65 -11.31 -9.44 -0.60
CA GLN A 65 -12.41 -8.57 -0.25
C GLN A 65 -11.93 -7.14 -0.02
N LYS A 66 -10.85 -6.98 0.71
CA LYS A 66 -10.30 -5.65 0.95
C LYS A 66 -9.85 -5.02 -0.35
N ARG A 67 -9.21 -5.82 -1.19
CA ARG A 67 -8.74 -5.30 -2.48
C ARG A 67 -9.92 -4.82 -3.32
N GLN A 68 -11.01 -5.59 -3.31
CA GLN A 68 -12.19 -5.20 -4.07
C GLN A 68 -12.76 -3.89 -3.57
N ARG A 69 -12.85 -3.73 -2.25
CA ARG A 69 -13.32 -2.48 -1.68
C ARG A 69 -12.41 -1.32 -2.01
N TYR A 70 -11.13 -1.58 -1.96
CA TYR A 70 -10.17 -0.54 -2.30
C TYR A 70 -10.31 -0.14 -3.76
N ASP A 71 -10.47 -1.11 -4.64
CA ASP A 71 -10.62 -0.82 -6.07
C ASP A 71 -11.85 0.01 -6.35
N GLN A 72 -12.91 -0.19 -5.56
CA GLN A 72 -14.15 0.54 -5.77
C GLN A 72 -14.16 1.90 -5.11
N PHE A 73 -13.62 2.01 -3.92
CA PHE A 73 -13.78 3.21 -3.09
C PHE A 73 -12.47 3.85 -2.70
N GLY A 74 -11.35 3.29 -3.10
CA GLY A 74 -10.07 3.81 -2.70
C GLY A 74 -9.83 3.64 -1.23
N HIS A 75 -9.03 4.52 -0.65
CA HIS A 75 -8.68 4.41 0.75
C HIS A 75 -9.90 4.47 1.66
N ALA A 76 -10.93 5.16 1.21
CA ALA A 76 -12.14 5.27 2.02
C ALA A 76 -12.79 3.91 2.26
N GLY A 77 -12.61 2.98 1.33
CA GLY A 77 -13.22 1.67 1.46
C GLY A 77 -12.56 0.78 2.50
N VAL A 78 -11.32 1.07 2.84
CA VAL A 78 -10.56 0.23 3.78
C VAL A 78 -9.88 1.03 4.87
N GLY A 79 -9.69 2.31 4.66
CA GLY A 79 -8.88 3.11 5.54
C GLY A 79 -9.43 3.21 6.95
N GLY A 80 -10.71 3.35 7.05
CA GLY A 80 -11.32 3.51 8.36
C GLY A 80 -11.11 2.29 9.23
N SER A 81 -11.18 1.14 8.65
CA SER A 81 -11.04 -0.08 9.42
C SER A 81 -9.62 -0.31 9.84
N ALA A 82 -8.70 0.25 9.12
CA ALA A 82 -7.31 0.06 9.47
C ALA A 82 -7.01 0.62 10.84
N GLY A 83 -7.71 1.67 11.20
CA GLY A 83 -7.49 2.25 12.50
C GLY A 83 -8.11 1.46 13.61
N GLY A 84 -9.02 0.62 13.25
CA GLY A 84 -9.70 -0.17 14.26
C GLY A 84 -8.87 -1.28 14.79
#